data_db0475d5a5e089cb5636d7d892520b26
#
_entry.id   db0475d5a5e089cb5636d7d892520b26
#
_cell.length_a   1.000
_cell.length_b   1.000
_cell.length_c   1.000
_cell.angle_alpha   90.00
_cell.angle_beta   90.00
_cell.angle_gamma   90.00
#
_symmetry.space_group_name_H-M   'P 1'
#
loop_
_entity.id
_entity.type
_entity.pdbx_description
1 polymer ?
#
loop_
_entity_poly.entity_id
_entity_poly.type
_entity_poly.pdbx_seq_one_letter_code
_entity_poly.pdbx_strand_id
1 'polypeptide(L)'
;YYHLVWGTKNRQPLITPVVENHLYSYLVHKASELGVFVYQINGWLDHIHLVVAIPPKLSIADVVKNLKGASSHFINDRQFLEGHFQWQRGYGVLSLGEKQRPFAEAYVINQKQHHQQQTTNTWLERMTDYDEGAAKPESSVPILQEPAPIYVIDDERPF
;
A
#
# COMPACT_ATOMS: atom_id res chain seq x y z
N TYR A 1 -9.11 -2.14 -5.79
CA TYR A 1 -7.85 -1.38 -5.98
C TYR A 1 -7.40 -0.82 -4.64
N TYR A 2 -6.10 -0.72 -4.47
CA TYR A 2 -5.50 -0.19 -3.25
C TYR A 2 -4.32 0.71 -3.58
N HIS A 3 -4.17 1.78 -2.81
CA HIS A 3 -2.94 2.52 -2.70
C HIS A 3 -2.20 2.02 -1.46
N LEU A 4 -0.97 1.60 -1.64
CA LEU A 4 -0.09 1.12 -0.59
C LEU A 4 1.09 2.07 -0.44
N VAL A 5 1.54 2.30 0.80
CA VAL A 5 2.73 3.11 1.07
C VAL A 5 3.50 2.52 2.26
N TRP A 6 4.83 2.44 2.15
CA TRP A 6 5.69 2.09 3.27
C TRP A 6 7.08 2.68 3.12
N GLY A 7 7.72 2.91 4.26
CA GLY A 7 9.02 3.58 4.34
C GLY A 7 10.18 2.66 4.66
N THR A 8 11.37 3.18 4.46
CA THR A 8 12.61 2.60 4.97
C THR A 8 12.69 2.76 6.47
N LYS A 9 13.47 1.91 7.13
CA LYS A 9 13.65 1.97 8.59
C LYS A 9 14.21 3.32 9.01
N ASN A 10 13.56 3.91 10.00
CA ASN A 10 13.88 5.24 10.53
C ASN A 10 13.91 6.33 9.44
N ARG A 11 13.17 6.16 8.35
CA ARG A 11 13.11 7.09 7.22
C ARG A 11 14.49 7.41 6.62
N GLN A 12 15.41 6.46 6.70
CA GLN A 12 16.73 6.64 6.10
C GLN A 12 16.64 6.72 4.56
N PRO A 13 17.39 7.62 3.90
CA PRO A 13 17.34 7.80 2.45
C PRO A 13 18.07 6.69 1.70
N LEU A 14 17.58 5.45 1.82
CA LEU A 14 18.20 4.25 1.25
C LEU A 14 17.83 3.98 -0.21
N ILE A 15 16.76 4.64 -0.72
CA ILE A 15 16.30 4.47 -2.10
C ILE A 15 17.04 5.45 -3.00
N THR A 16 18.34 5.16 -3.21
CA THR A 16 19.16 5.90 -4.16
C THR A 16 18.70 5.60 -5.60
N PRO A 17 19.09 6.39 -6.63
CA PRO A 17 18.72 6.10 -8.01
C PRO A 17 19.09 4.69 -8.49
N VAL A 18 20.22 4.15 -8.01
CA VAL A 18 20.63 2.78 -8.32
C VAL A 18 19.70 1.76 -7.68
N VAL A 19 19.41 1.92 -6.38
CA VAL A 19 18.49 1.05 -5.65
C VAL A 19 17.08 1.14 -6.24
N GLU A 20 16.60 2.34 -6.56
CA GLU A 20 15.27 2.58 -7.13
C GLU A 20 15.02 1.76 -8.38
N ASN A 21 15.92 1.81 -9.36
CA ASN A 21 15.77 1.10 -10.62
C ASN A 21 15.60 -0.41 -10.44
N HIS A 22 16.43 -1.00 -9.57
CA HIS A 22 16.36 -2.43 -9.27
C HIS A 22 15.17 -2.80 -8.39
N LEU A 23 14.88 -1.98 -7.39
CA LEU A 23 13.81 -2.18 -6.43
C LEU A 23 12.43 -2.17 -7.10
N TYR A 24 12.15 -1.18 -7.95
CA TYR A 24 10.84 -1.06 -8.60
C TYR A 24 10.60 -2.21 -9.57
N SER A 25 11.58 -2.54 -10.40
CA SER A 25 11.48 -3.67 -11.32
C SER A 25 11.26 -4.98 -10.58
N TYR A 26 11.99 -5.19 -9.48
CA TYR A 26 11.84 -6.38 -8.65
C TYR A 26 10.44 -6.46 -7.99
N LEU A 27 9.96 -5.35 -7.42
CA LEU A 27 8.65 -5.30 -6.77
C LEU A 27 7.50 -5.58 -7.74
N VAL A 28 7.56 -5.03 -8.96
CA VAL A 28 6.56 -5.29 -10.00
C VAL A 28 6.57 -6.77 -10.39
N HIS A 29 7.76 -7.35 -10.59
CA HIS A 29 7.89 -8.78 -10.90
C HIS A 29 7.36 -9.64 -9.75
N LYS A 30 7.76 -9.35 -8.51
CA LYS A 30 7.32 -10.10 -7.32
C LYS A 30 5.81 -10.00 -7.08
N ALA A 31 5.22 -8.83 -7.30
CA ALA A 31 3.78 -8.64 -7.24
C ALA A 31 3.06 -9.53 -8.27
N SER A 32 3.57 -9.58 -9.50
CA SER A 32 3.04 -10.44 -10.57
C SER A 32 3.08 -11.94 -10.19
N GLU A 33 4.16 -12.42 -9.57
CA GLU A 33 4.24 -13.81 -9.07
C GLU A 33 3.17 -14.11 -8.02
N LEU A 34 2.78 -13.13 -7.22
CA LEU A 34 1.71 -13.24 -6.23
C LEU A 34 0.31 -13.12 -6.85
N GLY A 35 0.21 -12.80 -8.14
CA GLY A 35 -1.05 -12.53 -8.83
C GLY A 35 -1.60 -11.13 -8.54
N VAL A 36 -0.76 -10.22 -8.09
CA VAL A 36 -1.07 -8.80 -7.84
C VAL A 36 -0.67 -7.97 -9.06
N PHE A 37 -1.59 -7.17 -9.59
CA PHE A 37 -1.29 -6.27 -10.68
C PHE A 37 -0.89 -4.88 -10.16
N VAL A 38 0.26 -4.37 -10.60
CA VAL A 38 0.75 -3.04 -10.24
C VAL A 38 0.42 -2.07 -11.38
N TYR A 39 -0.42 -1.08 -11.09
CA TYR A 39 -0.76 0.01 -12.02
C TYR A 39 0.31 1.08 -12.03
N GLN A 40 0.81 1.43 -10.86
CA GLN A 40 1.82 2.46 -10.71
C GLN A 40 2.70 2.17 -9.48
N ILE A 41 3.98 2.49 -9.61
CA ILE A 41 4.97 2.49 -8.53
C ILE A 41 5.87 3.72 -8.68
N ASN A 42 6.11 4.41 -7.59
CA ASN A 42 7.08 5.49 -7.47
C ASN A 42 7.28 5.81 -5.99
N GLY A 43 8.16 6.75 -5.65
CA GLY A 43 8.39 7.14 -4.27
C GLY A 43 9.43 8.24 -4.15
N TRP A 44 9.99 8.32 -2.98
CA TRP A 44 11.07 9.23 -2.62
C TRP A 44 12.27 8.43 -2.06
N LEU A 45 13.24 9.12 -1.52
CA LEU A 45 14.47 8.49 -1.01
C LEU A 45 14.26 7.52 0.14
N ASP A 46 13.14 7.63 0.87
CA ASP A 46 12.86 6.93 2.12
C ASP A 46 11.52 6.21 2.18
N HIS A 47 10.75 6.18 1.09
CA HIS A 47 9.48 5.46 1.01
C HIS A 47 9.04 5.23 -0.44
N ILE A 48 8.09 4.31 -0.60
CA ILE A 48 7.48 4.00 -1.90
C ILE A 48 5.97 3.96 -1.80
N HIS A 49 5.34 4.24 -2.92
CA HIS A 49 3.90 4.14 -3.16
C HIS A 49 3.63 3.16 -4.29
N LEU A 50 2.59 2.37 -4.14
CA LEU A 50 2.08 1.48 -5.18
C LEU A 50 0.56 1.66 -5.34
N VAL A 51 0.10 1.70 -6.57
CA VAL A 51 -1.32 1.50 -6.89
C VAL A 51 -1.48 0.11 -7.47
N VAL A 52 -2.29 -0.73 -6.82
CA VAL A 52 -2.37 -2.16 -7.12
C VAL A 52 -3.80 -2.68 -7.20
N ALA A 53 -4.00 -3.76 -7.98
CA ALA A 53 -5.16 -4.63 -7.86
C ALA A 53 -4.75 -5.91 -7.13
N ILE A 54 -5.37 -6.17 -5.98
CA ILE A 54 -5.14 -7.38 -5.18
C ILE A 54 -6.37 -8.28 -5.34
N PRO A 55 -6.20 -9.54 -5.79
CA PRO A 55 -7.32 -10.47 -5.88
C PRO A 55 -7.95 -10.73 -4.50
N PRO A 56 -9.28 -10.95 -4.39
CA PRO A 56 -9.95 -11.14 -3.11
C PRO A 56 -9.45 -12.32 -2.26
N LYS A 57 -8.80 -13.28 -2.89
CA LYS A 57 -8.21 -14.46 -2.22
C LYS A 57 -6.94 -14.16 -1.42
N LEU A 58 -6.34 -12.98 -1.60
CA LEU A 58 -5.10 -12.58 -0.93
C LEU A 58 -5.40 -11.54 0.15
N SER A 59 -4.76 -11.69 1.31
CA SER A 59 -4.77 -10.63 2.31
C SER A 59 -3.78 -9.53 1.94
N ILE A 60 -4.15 -8.28 2.19
CA ILE A 60 -3.27 -7.12 1.97
C ILE A 60 -1.99 -7.26 2.80
N ALA A 61 -2.13 -7.71 4.06
CA ALA A 61 -1.01 -7.89 4.97
C ALA A 61 0.02 -8.90 4.43
N ASP A 62 -0.44 -10.04 3.88
CA ASP A 62 0.45 -11.03 3.29
C ASP A 62 1.14 -10.51 2.03
N VAL A 63 0.42 -9.78 1.18
CA VAL A 63 1.00 -9.14 -0.01
C VAL A 63 2.11 -8.18 0.40
N VAL A 64 1.84 -7.24 1.31
CA VAL A 64 2.83 -6.25 1.76
C VAL A 64 4.02 -6.93 2.45
N LYS A 65 3.77 -7.91 3.32
CA LYS A 65 4.83 -8.68 4.00
C LYS A 65 5.76 -9.37 2.99
N ASN A 66 5.19 -10.03 1.98
CA ASN A 66 5.97 -10.70 0.94
C ASN A 66 6.78 -9.70 0.11
N LEU A 67 6.17 -8.59 -0.34
CA LEU A 67 6.86 -7.58 -1.12
C LEU A 67 8.01 -6.94 -0.35
N LYS A 68 7.79 -6.55 0.92
CA LYS A 68 8.83 -5.97 1.79
C LYS A 68 9.95 -6.96 2.07
N GLY A 69 9.63 -8.19 2.49
CA GLY A 69 10.61 -9.20 2.82
C GLY A 69 11.49 -9.58 1.63
N ALA A 70 10.86 -9.91 0.50
CA ALA A 70 11.58 -10.32 -0.71
C ALA A 70 12.44 -9.19 -1.28
N SER A 71 11.93 -7.94 -1.31
CA SER A 71 12.67 -6.81 -1.87
C SER A 71 13.87 -6.40 -1.01
N SER A 72 13.73 -6.39 0.32
CA SER A 72 14.88 -6.08 1.19
C SER A 72 15.97 -7.15 1.08
N HIS A 73 15.60 -8.43 1.01
CA HIS A 73 16.56 -9.52 0.78
C HIS A 73 17.26 -9.34 -0.57
N PHE A 74 16.51 -9.08 -1.64
CA PHE A 74 17.08 -8.88 -2.98
C PHE A 74 18.10 -7.73 -3.03
N ILE A 75 17.78 -6.57 -2.44
CA ILE A 75 18.68 -5.41 -2.43
C ILE A 75 19.96 -5.71 -1.66
N ASN A 76 19.84 -6.39 -0.49
CA ASN A 76 21.01 -6.74 0.33
C ASN A 76 21.88 -7.83 -0.29
N ASP A 77 21.26 -8.85 -0.89
CA ASP A 77 22.00 -9.94 -1.56
C ASP A 77 22.83 -9.43 -2.74
N ARG A 78 22.29 -8.48 -3.48
CA ARG A 78 22.95 -7.87 -4.64
C ARG A 78 23.90 -6.72 -4.31
N GLN A 79 23.94 -6.29 -3.05
CA GLN A 79 24.81 -5.22 -2.57
C GLN A 79 24.71 -3.90 -3.38
N PHE A 80 23.46 -3.50 -3.71
CA PHE A 80 23.22 -2.27 -4.47
C PHE A 80 23.48 -0.98 -3.69
N LEU A 81 23.74 -1.08 -2.39
CA LEU A 81 24.12 0.07 -1.56
C LEU A 81 25.18 -0.35 -0.53
N GLU A 82 25.95 0.62 -0.07
CA GLU A 82 26.83 0.46 1.09
C GLU A 82 25.98 0.46 2.36
N GLY A 83 25.98 -0.66 3.09
CA GLY A 83 25.18 -0.83 4.30
C GLY A 83 24.01 -1.79 4.10
N HIS A 84 23.06 -1.73 5.02
CA HIS A 84 21.94 -2.67 5.08
C HIS A 84 20.61 -2.00 4.73
N PHE A 85 19.94 -2.52 3.71
CA PHE A 85 18.60 -2.07 3.33
C PHE A 85 17.54 -2.73 4.22
N GLN A 86 16.70 -1.93 4.84
CA GLN A 86 15.62 -2.42 5.69
C GLN A 86 14.39 -1.52 5.58
N TRP A 87 13.21 -2.16 5.49
CA TRP A 87 11.94 -1.49 5.59
C TRP A 87 11.54 -1.22 7.04
N GLN A 88 10.84 -0.12 7.29
CA GLN A 88 10.15 0.15 8.55
C GLN A 88 9.04 -0.88 8.76
N ARG A 89 8.66 -1.13 10.02
CA ARG A 89 7.43 -1.85 10.32
C ARG A 89 6.22 -1.04 9.87
N GLY A 90 5.11 -1.73 9.63
CA GLY A 90 3.88 -1.08 9.23
C GLY A 90 3.85 -0.64 7.77
N TYR A 91 2.72 -0.14 7.38
CA TYR A 91 2.42 0.39 6.04
C TYR A 91 1.14 1.21 6.09
N GLY A 92 0.89 2.03 5.07
CA GLY A 92 -0.39 2.66 4.82
C GLY A 92 -1.13 1.92 3.72
N VAL A 93 -2.45 1.82 3.86
CA VAL A 93 -3.34 1.28 2.84
C VAL A 93 -4.59 2.14 2.74
N LEU A 94 -4.95 2.47 1.51
CA LEU A 94 -6.20 3.15 1.18
C LEU A 94 -6.91 2.36 0.08
N SER A 95 -8.16 1.98 0.33
CA SER A 95 -9.00 1.37 -0.70
C SER A 95 -9.41 2.41 -1.73
N LEU A 96 -9.38 2.05 -3.00
CA LEU A 96 -9.71 2.93 -4.11
C LEU A 96 -10.89 2.36 -4.90
N GLY A 97 -11.90 3.19 -5.12
CA GLY A 97 -12.89 2.91 -6.14
C GLY A 97 -12.31 3.08 -7.55
N GLU A 98 -12.96 2.50 -8.55
CA GLU A 98 -12.49 2.55 -9.94
C GLU A 98 -12.26 3.98 -10.45
N LYS A 99 -13.14 4.92 -10.08
CA LYS A 99 -13.01 6.33 -10.46
C LYS A 99 -11.88 7.07 -9.72
N GLN A 100 -11.46 6.56 -8.55
CA GLN A 100 -10.39 7.16 -7.74
C GLN A 100 -9.00 6.67 -8.13
N ARG A 101 -8.91 5.49 -8.74
CA ARG A 101 -7.64 4.87 -9.15
C ARG A 101 -6.79 5.79 -10.05
N PRO A 102 -7.32 6.42 -11.12
CA PRO A 102 -6.51 7.30 -11.97
C PRO A 102 -5.91 8.50 -11.23
N PHE A 103 -6.60 9.05 -10.22
CA PHE A 103 -6.08 10.14 -9.39
C PHE A 103 -4.92 9.66 -8.52
N ALA A 104 -5.04 8.47 -7.92
CA ALA A 104 -3.95 7.87 -7.15
C ALA A 104 -2.73 7.54 -8.03
N GLU A 105 -2.94 7.03 -9.23
CA GLU A 105 -1.87 6.80 -10.21
C GLU A 105 -1.14 8.10 -10.57
N ALA A 106 -1.89 9.17 -10.88
CA ALA A 106 -1.32 10.47 -11.20
C ALA A 106 -0.52 11.04 -10.03
N TYR A 107 -1.00 10.88 -8.79
CA TYR A 107 -0.27 11.26 -7.59
C TYR A 107 1.04 10.48 -7.44
N VAL A 108 1.01 9.17 -7.63
CA VAL A 108 2.19 8.31 -7.51
C VAL A 108 3.21 8.61 -8.60
N ILE A 109 2.79 8.84 -9.85
CA ILE A 109 3.70 9.25 -10.94
C ILE A 109 4.50 10.50 -10.56
N ASN A 110 3.84 11.48 -9.92
CA ASN A 110 4.42 12.79 -9.62
C ASN A 110 5.06 12.88 -8.24
N GLN A 111 5.32 11.76 -7.55
CA GLN A 111 5.85 11.73 -6.18
C GLN A 111 7.10 12.58 -6.00
N LYS A 112 8.06 12.48 -6.90
CA LYS A 112 9.30 13.26 -6.81
C LYS A 112 9.05 14.77 -6.88
N GLN A 113 8.13 15.20 -7.74
CA GLN A 113 7.72 16.59 -7.85
C GLN A 113 6.99 17.07 -6.59
N HIS A 114 6.08 16.23 -6.05
CA HIS A 114 5.36 16.56 -4.81
C HIS A 114 6.32 16.77 -3.63
N HIS A 115 7.34 15.93 -3.49
CA HIS A 115 8.36 16.08 -2.46
C HIS A 115 9.22 17.31 -2.66
N GLN A 116 9.67 17.59 -3.88
CA GLN A 116 10.46 18.79 -4.19
C GLN A 116 9.69 20.09 -3.94
N GLN A 117 8.39 20.10 -4.22
CA GLN A 117 7.51 21.27 -4.08
C GLN A 117 6.80 21.33 -2.73
N GLN A 118 6.98 20.33 -1.84
CA GLN A 118 6.28 20.21 -0.55
C GLN A 118 4.75 20.21 -0.70
N THR A 119 4.24 19.57 -1.76
CA THR A 119 2.80 19.45 -2.07
C THR A 119 2.27 18.04 -1.85
N THR A 120 2.82 17.32 -0.86
CA THR A 120 2.42 15.96 -0.52
C THR A 120 1.01 15.91 0.08
N ASN A 121 0.28 14.83 -0.22
CA ASN A 121 -1.06 14.60 0.30
C ASN A 121 -0.99 13.78 1.59
N THR A 122 -1.40 14.37 2.71
CA THR A 122 -1.32 13.76 4.04
C THR A 122 -2.06 12.42 4.16
N TRP A 123 -3.12 12.20 3.40
CA TRP A 123 -3.86 10.93 3.39
C TRP A 123 -3.11 9.82 2.65
N LEU A 124 -2.49 10.16 1.52
CA LEU A 124 -1.73 9.21 0.70
C LEU A 124 -0.35 8.91 1.29
N GLU A 125 0.18 9.79 2.13
CA GLU A 125 1.47 9.60 2.84
C GLU A 125 1.31 8.89 4.19
N ARG A 126 0.09 8.66 4.64
CA ARG A 126 -0.15 8.10 5.98
C ARG A 126 0.28 6.64 6.06
N MET A 127 1.18 6.36 6.98
CA MET A 127 1.66 5.02 7.33
C MET A 127 1.37 4.74 8.80
N THR A 128 1.19 3.47 9.14
CA THR A 128 1.15 3.01 10.53
C THR A 128 2.51 2.45 10.93
N ASP A 129 2.87 2.54 12.20
CA ASP A 129 4.11 1.97 12.73
C ASP A 129 3.98 0.47 13.07
N TYR A 130 2.79 -0.10 12.86
CA TYR A 130 2.46 -1.47 13.21
C TYR A 130 1.95 -2.24 11.99
N ASP A 131 2.34 -3.51 11.89
CA ASP A 131 1.84 -4.42 10.85
C ASP A 131 0.41 -4.94 11.16
N GLU A 132 -0.13 -4.62 12.34
CA GLU A 132 -1.43 -5.10 12.85
C GLU A 132 -2.63 -4.23 12.48
N GLY A 133 -2.44 -3.24 11.61
CA GLY A 133 -3.48 -2.32 11.17
C GLY A 133 -3.71 -1.13 12.12
N ALA A 134 -4.72 -0.33 11.84
CA ALA A 134 -5.05 0.83 12.66
C ALA A 134 -5.47 0.38 14.08
N ALA A 135 -4.94 1.07 15.10
CA ALA A 135 -5.41 0.89 16.47
C ALA A 135 -6.93 1.05 16.49
N LYS A 136 -7.62 0.13 17.18
CA LYS A 136 -9.05 0.28 17.40
C LYS A 136 -9.29 1.63 18.08
N PRO A 137 -10.28 2.42 17.64
CA PRO A 137 -10.61 3.65 18.33
C PRO A 137 -10.96 3.32 19.79
N GLU A 138 -10.31 3.96 20.74
CA GLU A 138 -10.54 3.76 22.18
C GLU A 138 -11.93 4.21 22.65
N SER A 139 -12.69 4.91 21.82
CA SER A 139 -14.07 5.26 22.11
C SER A 139 -15.00 4.16 21.62
N SER A 140 -15.67 3.50 22.54
CA SER A 140 -16.90 2.77 22.30
C SER A 140 -17.95 3.76 21.77
N VAL A 141 -17.89 4.04 20.47
CA VAL A 141 -19.08 4.60 19.81
C VAL A 141 -20.16 3.53 19.99
N PRO A 142 -21.30 3.84 20.61
CA PRO A 142 -22.39 2.88 20.67
C PRO A 142 -22.66 2.45 19.23
N ILE A 143 -22.53 1.16 18.96
CA ILE A 143 -23.00 0.60 17.72
C ILE A 143 -24.48 0.91 17.72
N LEU A 144 -24.90 1.90 16.92
CA LEU A 144 -26.29 2.06 16.59
C LEU A 144 -26.69 0.73 15.93
N GLN A 145 -27.30 -0.16 16.70
CA GLN A 145 -27.97 -1.31 16.15
C GLN A 145 -29.14 -0.72 15.34
N GLU A 146 -28.92 -0.53 14.07
CA GLU A 146 -30.04 -0.37 13.17
C GLU A 146 -30.89 -1.62 13.33
N PRO A 147 -32.20 -1.48 13.61
CA PRO A 147 -33.07 -2.64 13.65
C PRO A 147 -32.89 -3.39 12.32
N ALA A 148 -32.65 -4.68 12.41
CA ALA A 148 -32.51 -5.53 11.25
C ALA A 148 -33.67 -5.24 10.28
N PRO A 149 -33.39 -4.98 8.99
CA PRO A 149 -34.47 -4.75 8.04
C PRO A 149 -35.39 -5.97 8.06
N ILE A 150 -36.66 -5.74 8.39
CA ILE A 150 -37.66 -6.77 8.31
C ILE A 150 -37.90 -7.03 6.84
N TYR A 151 -37.25 -8.04 6.30
CA TYR A 151 -37.59 -8.56 4.98
C TYR A 151 -38.93 -9.25 5.10
N VAL A 152 -40.01 -8.56 4.75
CA VAL A 152 -41.28 -9.20 4.51
C VAL A 152 -41.13 -9.99 3.21
N ILE A 153 -40.98 -11.32 3.32
CA ILE A 153 -41.09 -12.20 2.19
C ILE A 153 -42.57 -12.20 1.80
N ASP A 154 -42.89 -11.49 0.72
CA ASP A 154 -44.22 -11.53 0.12
C ASP A 154 -44.33 -12.84 -0.65
N ASP A 155 -44.91 -13.85 -0.02
CA ASP A 155 -45.05 -15.22 -0.54
C ASP A 155 -46.12 -15.30 -1.64
N GLU A 156 -46.70 -14.18 -2.11
CA GLU A 156 -47.79 -14.20 -3.11
C GLU A 156 -47.42 -13.74 -4.49
N ARG A 157 -46.17 -13.86 -4.94
CA ARG A 157 -45.85 -13.68 -6.37
C ARG A 157 -45.66 -15.03 -7.04
N PRO A 158 -46.65 -15.47 -7.86
CA PRO A 158 -46.42 -16.59 -8.75
C PRO A 158 -45.37 -16.20 -9.79
N PHE A 159 -44.47 -17.12 -10.10
CA PHE A 159 -43.46 -17.02 -11.16
C PHE A 159 -44.07 -16.81 -12.54
#